data_8f9a0ef9be11bd4154811470f85d794d
#
_entry.id   8f9a0ef9be11bd4154811470f85d794d
#
_cell.length_a   1.000
_cell.length_b   1.000
_cell.length_c   1.000
_cell.angle_alpha   90.00
_cell.angle_beta   90.00
_cell.angle_gamma   90.00
#
_symmetry.space_group_name_H-M   'P 1'
#
loop_
_entity.id
_entity.type
_entity.pdbx_description
1 polymer ?
#
loop_
_entity_poly.entity_id
_entity_poly.type
_entity_poly.pdbx_seq_one_letter_code
_entity_poly.pdbx_strand_id
1 'polypeptide(L)'
;MDWRAHGDSGHVRRFPRQPAAGELQPGAMMKIKTDCRHFRGDMPCLPHKRQGVHCRDCGLYDPVRERILIIKLGAIGDVIRTTPLLRVLAEKHPRASVSWLTDSPEILPAGRVDRILPVGLESIEWIKAGRFDWLINLDKDPLAISLANSVPAGRKSGFLADERGLCRPDGGQAAQQKWLTGLWDDVNRSNRMHYVEEIFRICGFQFNGEEYILEDRAEGPFP
;
A
#
# COMPACT_ATOMS: atom_id res chain seq x y z
N MET A 1 48.31 1.17 -32.86
CA MET A 1 48.16 1.76 -31.48
C MET A 1 47.43 0.75 -30.65
N ASP A 2 48.19 0.10 -29.76
CA ASP A 2 47.78 -1.06 -28.96
C ASP A 2 46.77 -0.69 -27.87
N TRP A 3 45.65 -1.39 -27.85
CA TRP A 3 44.67 -1.35 -26.78
C TRP A 3 44.87 -2.56 -25.87
N ARG A 4 45.66 -2.43 -24.79
CA ARG A 4 45.84 -3.47 -23.79
C ARG A 4 44.81 -3.32 -22.66
N ALA A 5 44.05 -4.38 -22.49
CA ALA A 5 43.08 -4.59 -21.44
C ALA A 5 43.73 -4.59 -20.04
N HIS A 6 43.21 -3.82 -19.10
CA HIS A 6 43.44 -4.01 -17.67
C HIS A 6 42.35 -4.97 -17.16
N GLY A 7 42.80 -6.15 -16.76
CA GLY A 7 41.95 -7.13 -16.10
C GLY A 7 41.62 -6.68 -14.68
N ASP A 8 40.38 -6.44 -14.43
CA ASP A 8 39.82 -6.28 -13.09
C ASP A 8 39.37 -7.66 -12.58
N SER A 9 40.08 -8.13 -11.55
CA SER A 9 39.80 -9.39 -10.89
C SER A 9 38.59 -9.23 -9.95
N GLY A 10 37.40 -9.15 -10.53
CA GLY A 10 36.12 -9.14 -9.80
C GLY A 10 35.95 -10.41 -8.99
N HIS A 11 35.99 -10.29 -7.68
CA HIS A 11 35.62 -11.35 -6.74
C HIS A 11 34.14 -11.72 -6.96
N VAL A 12 33.90 -12.73 -7.79
CA VAL A 12 32.61 -13.38 -7.90
C VAL A 12 32.33 -14.06 -6.56
N ARG A 13 31.50 -13.46 -5.72
CA ARG A 13 30.97 -14.12 -4.51
C ARG A 13 30.25 -15.39 -4.96
N ARG A 14 30.88 -16.55 -4.76
CA ARG A 14 30.22 -17.84 -4.95
C ARG A 14 29.11 -17.95 -3.93
N PHE A 15 27.87 -17.87 -4.39
CA PHE A 15 26.73 -18.27 -3.58
C PHE A 15 26.89 -19.75 -3.20
N PRO A 16 26.57 -20.14 -1.95
CA PRO A 16 26.61 -21.55 -1.57
C PRO A 16 25.74 -22.35 -2.53
N ARG A 17 26.27 -23.48 -3.03
CA ARG A 17 25.53 -24.38 -3.91
C ARG A 17 24.25 -24.80 -3.18
N GLN A 18 23.11 -24.50 -3.80
CA GLN A 18 21.82 -24.98 -3.34
C GLN A 18 21.87 -26.51 -3.28
N PRO A 19 21.29 -27.16 -2.25
CA PRO A 19 21.08 -28.60 -2.29
C PRO A 19 20.27 -28.91 -3.53
N ALA A 20 20.64 -30.03 -4.20
CA ALA A 20 19.99 -30.48 -5.42
C ALA A 20 18.46 -30.47 -5.24
N ALA A 21 17.76 -29.87 -6.20
CA ALA A 21 16.30 -29.86 -6.20
C ALA A 21 15.82 -31.31 -6.09
N GLY A 22 15.16 -31.64 -4.97
CA GLY A 22 14.52 -32.93 -4.83
C GLY A 22 13.59 -33.13 -6.02
N GLU A 23 13.72 -34.25 -6.70
CA GLU A 23 12.90 -34.61 -7.84
C GLU A 23 11.43 -34.38 -7.48
N LEU A 24 10.76 -33.53 -8.26
CA LEU A 24 9.32 -33.32 -8.14
C LEU A 24 8.64 -34.67 -8.46
N GLN A 25 8.19 -35.36 -7.44
CA GLN A 25 7.42 -36.60 -7.65
C GLN A 25 6.15 -36.24 -8.42
N PRO A 26 5.91 -36.83 -9.61
CA PRO A 26 4.70 -36.60 -10.38
C PRO A 26 3.50 -37.03 -9.53
N GLY A 27 2.63 -36.10 -9.16
CA GLY A 27 1.39 -36.36 -8.41
C GLY A 27 1.27 -35.78 -7.01
N ALA A 28 2.33 -35.27 -6.38
CA ALA A 28 2.20 -34.51 -5.14
C ALA A 28 1.78 -33.07 -5.46
N MET A 29 0.50 -32.76 -5.33
CA MET A 29 -0.02 -31.40 -5.46
C MET A 29 0.70 -30.51 -4.43
N MET A 30 1.67 -29.71 -4.90
CA MET A 30 2.39 -28.78 -4.02
C MET A 30 1.41 -27.79 -3.41
N LYS A 31 1.29 -27.81 -2.10
CA LYS A 31 0.41 -26.87 -1.36
C LYS A 31 1.01 -25.46 -1.41
N ILE A 32 0.52 -24.64 -2.32
CA ILE A 32 0.89 -23.22 -2.42
C ILE A 32 0.04 -22.43 -1.44
N LYS A 33 0.70 -21.60 -0.60
CA LYS A 33 0.02 -20.70 0.35
C LYS A 33 -0.21 -19.34 -0.32
N THR A 34 -1.27 -19.23 -1.09
CA THR A 34 -1.61 -18.03 -1.87
C THR A 34 -2.05 -16.84 -0.99
N ASP A 35 -2.41 -17.11 0.25
CA ASP A 35 -2.75 -16.14 1.28
C ASP A 35 -1.53 -15.54 2.01
N CYS A 36 -0.32 -15.94 1.62
CA CYS A 36 0.92 -15.45 2.23
C CYS A 36 1.25 -14.02 1.76
N ARG A 37 1.62 -13.11 2.68
CA ARG A 37 2.09 -11.74 2.38
C ARG A 37 3.22 -11.70 1.35
N HIS A 38 4.10 -12.71 1.37
CA HIS A 38 5.22 -12.81 0.44
C HIS A 38 4.84 -13.38 -0.93
N PHE A 39 3.64 -13.95 -1.08
CA PHE A 39 3.23 -14.58 -2.33
C PHE A 39 3.04 -13.54 -3.45
N ARG A 40 3.66 -13.80 -4.59
CA ARG A 40 3.61 -12.88 -5.74
C ARG A 40 2.72 -13.41 -6.87
N GLY A 41 2.63 -14.71 -7.03
CA GLY A 41 1.87 -15.37 -8.08
C GLY A 41 2.58 -15.45 -9.43
N ASP A 42 3.36 -14.44 -9.77
CA ASP A 42 4.07 -14.24 -11.04
C ASP A 42 5.56 -14.61 -10.98
N MET A 43 6.14 -14.61 -9.80
CA MET A 43 7.56 -14.89 -9.60
C MET A 43 7.83 -15.52 -8.23
N PRO A 44 9.04 -16.08 -8.01
CA PRO A 44 9.43 -16.61 -6.70
C PRO A 44 9.38 -15.53 -5.62
N CYS A 45 8.77 -15.83 -4.49
CA CYS A 45 8.72 -14.93 -3.34
C CYS A 45 10.11 -14.75 -2.72
N LEU A 46 10.28 -13.67 -1.93
CA LEU A 46 11.56 -13.32 -1.31
C LEU A 46 12.11 -14.43 -0.38
N PRO A 47 11.30 -15.08 0.50
CA PRO A 47 11.77 -16.23 1.27
C PRO A 47 12.33 -17.35 0.41
N HIS A 48 11.66 -17.70 -0.70
CA HIS A 48 12.17 -18.71 -1.62
C HIS A 48 13.48 -18.28 -2.27
N LYS A 49 13.57 -17.03 -2.76
CA LYS A 49 14.82 -16.52 -3.38
C LYS A 49 16.02 -16.52 -2.42
N ARG A 50 15.78 -16.24 -1.13
CA ARG A 50 16.87 -16.16 -0.13
C ARG A 50 17.27 -17.51 0.45
N GLN A 51 16.32 -18.41 0.65
CA GLN A 51 16.50 -19.64 1.43
C GLN A 51 16.17 -20.93 0.67
N GLY A 52 15.65 -20.85 -0.56
CA GLY A 52 15.24 -22.01 -1.35
C GLY A 52 14.02 -22.75 -0.79
N VAL A 53 13.35 -22.21 0.23
CA VAL A 53 12.25 -22.88 0.92
C VAL A 53 10.97 -22.87 0.08
N HIS A 54 10.21 -23.97 0.12
CA HIS A 54 8.88 -24.06 -0.48
C HIS A 54 7.79 -23.77 0.54
N CYS A 55 6.59 -23.38 0.07
CA CYS A 55 5.48 -22.98 0.93
C CYS A 55 5.13 -24.01 2.01
N ARG A 56 5.31 -25.30 1.73
CA ARG A 56 5.03 -26.39 2.67
C ARG A 56 5.82 -26.24 3.97
N ASP A 57 7.13 -25.97 3.83
CA ASP A 57 8.09 -25.98 4.94
C ASP A 57 8.61 -24.58 5.28
N CYS A 58 7.91 -23.53 4.78
CA CYS A 58 8.32 -22.14 4.97
C CYS A 58 7.99 -21.65 6.38
N GLY A 59 9.03 -21.44 7.20
CA GLY A 59 8.92 -20.82 8.53
C GLY A 59 8.61 -19.31 8.50
N LEU A 60 8.69 -18.67 7.31
CA LEU A 60 8.37 -17.26 7.12
C LEU A 60 6.96 -17.07 6.52
N TYR A 61 6.10 -18.07 6.65
CA TYR A 61 4.70 -17.94 6.24
C TYR A 61 3.98 -16.90 7.07
N ASP A 62 3.50 -15.85 6.41
CA ASP A 62 2.76 -14.74 7.02
C ASP A 62 1.39 -14.61 6.34
N PRO A 63 0.32 -15.17 6.94
CA PRO A 63 -1.01 -15.18 6.33
C PRO A 63 -1.66 -13.81 6.39
N VAL A 64 -2.06 -13.29 5.24
CA VAL A 64 -2.90 -12.11 5.08
C VAL A 64 -4.36 -12.50 5.37
N ARG A 65 -5.03 -11.76 6.25
CA ARG A 65 -6.43 -11.98 6.62
C ARG A 65 -7.35 -10.91 6.09
N GLU A 66 -6.79 -9.74 5.77
CA GLU A 66 -7.53 -8.57 5.33
C GLU A 66 -6.72 -7.80 4.30
N ARG A 67 -7.37 -7.31 3.27
CA ARG A 67 -6.76 -6.50 2.21
C ARG A 67 -7.33 -5.10 2.28
N ILE A 68 -6.48 -4.13 2.60
CA ILE A 68 -6.85 -2.71 2.71
C ILE A 68 -6.26 -1.96 1.52
N LEU A 69 -7.10 -1.19 0.83
CA LEU A 69 -6.67 -0.25 -0.20
C LEU A 69 -6.85 1.18 0.32
N ILE A 70 -5.76 1.94 0.33
CA ILE A 70 -5.79 3.39 0.57
C ILE A 70 -5.63 4.09 -0.77
N ILE A 71 -6.51 5.04 -1.05
CA ILE A 71 -6.41 5.96 -2.18
C ILE A 71 -6.20 7.35 -1.60
N LYS A 72 -4.98 7.88 -1.76
CA LYS A 72 -4.62 9.26 -1.46
C LYS A 72 -3.57 9.69 -2.47
N LEU A 73 -4.03 10.40 -3.52
CA LEU A 73 -3.22 10.72 -4.69
C LEU A 73 -2.25 11.86 -4.39
N GLY A 74 -2.75 13.00 -3.99
CA GLY A 74 -2.00 14.23 -3.74
C GLY A 74 -2.71 15.11 -2.70
N ALA A 75 -2.25 16.32 -2.35
CA ALA A 75 -0.89 16.80 -2.59
C ALA A 75 0.11 16.12 -1.65
N ILE A 76 1.43 16.21 -1.93
CA ILE A 76 2.50 15.57 -1.11
C ILE A 76 2.30 15.77 0.38
N GLY A 77 2.03 17.01 0.83
CA GLY A 77 1.77 17.32 2.24
C GLY A 77 0.57 16.56 2.82
N ASP A 78 -0.45 16.27 2.02
CA ASP A 78 -1.62 15.50 2.46
C ASP A 78 -1.31 14.01 2.54
N VAL A 79 -0.47 13.49 1.62
CA VAL A 79 0.03 12.11 1.68
C VAL A 79 0.81 11.92 2.97
N ILE A 80 1.76 12.83 3.29
CA ILE A 80 2.53 12.82 4.54
C ILE A 80 1.59 12.83 5.75
N ARG A 81 0.62 13.77 5.78
CA ARG A 81 -0.33 13.90 6.90
C ARG A 81 -1.28 12.70 7.05
N THR A 82 -1.32 11.82 6.05
CA THR A 82 -2.11 10.59 6.10
C THR A 82 -1.30 9.39 6.62
N THR A 83 0.04 9.46 6.63
CA THR A 83 0.90 8.35 7.07
C THR A 83 0.67 7.88 8.52
N PRO A 84 0.25 8.73 9.49
CA PRO A 84 -0.08 8.26 10.85
C PRO A 84 -1.12 7.15 10.87
N LEU A 85 -2.02 7.10 9.88
CA LEU A 85 -3.03 6.06 9.76
C LEU A 85 -2.41 4.65 9.69
N LEU A 86 -1.20 4.52 9.11
CA LEU A 86 -0.48 3.25 9.03
C LEU A 86 -0.12 2.68 10.41
N ARG A 87 0.09 3.53 11.43
CA ARG A 87 0.36 3.08 12.81
C ARG A 87 -0.86 2.37 13.40
N VAL A 88 -2.01 2.99 13.27
CA VAL A 88 -3.27 2.45 13.79
C VAL A 88 -3.70 1.22 12.99
N LEU A 89 -3.51 1.22 11.67
CA LEU A 89 -3.78 0.04 10.85
C LEU A 89 -2.89 -1.13 11.26
N ALA A 90 -1.60 -0.92 11.51
CA ALA A 90 -0.71 -1.97 11.96
C ALA A 90 -1.11 -2.54 13.35
N GLU A 91 -1.63 -1.69 14.24
CA GLU A 91 -2.09 -2.10 15.57
C GLU A 91 -3.43 -2.83 15.53
N LYS A 92 -4.44 -2.25 14.84
CA LYS A 92 -5.81 -2.77 14.85
C LYS A 92 -6.04 -3.88 13.82
N HIS A 93 -5.24 -3.89 12.75
CA HIS A 93 -5.32 -4.83 11.63
C HIS A 93 -3.97 -5.50 11.35
N PRO A 94 -3.34 -6.19 12.34
CA PRO A 94 -1.94 -6.66 12.25
C PRO A 94 -1.73 -7.71 11.14
N ARG A 95 -2.80 -8.32 10.65
CA ARG A 95 -2.75 -9.28 9.54
C ARG A 95 -3.29 -8.71 8.22
N ALA A 96 -3.47 -7.39 8.16
CA ALA A 96 -3.86 -6.75 6.91
C ALA A 96 -2.67 -6.61 5.97
N SER A 97 -2.95 -6.72 4.68
CA SER A 97 -2.06 -6.26 3.62
C SER A 97 -2.55 -4.90 3.13
N VAL A 98 -1.70 -3.88 3.25
CA VAL A 98 -2.02 -2.51 2.88
C VAL A 98 -1.44 -2.21 1.49
N SER A 99 -2.33 -1.83 0.57
CA SER A 99 -1.95 -1.25 -0.72
C SER A 99 -2.30 0.24 -0.72
N TRP A 100 -1.45 1.07 -1.32
CA TRP A 100 -1.68 2.52 -1.35
C TRP A 100 -1.45 3.09 -2.75
N LEU A 101 -2.49 3.70 -3.34
CA LEU A 101 -2.43 4.41 -4.61
C LEU A 101 -2.13 5.89 -4.36
N THR A 102 -1.08 6.42 -5.00
CA THR A 102 -0.61 7.81 -4.83
C THR A 102 0.14 8.33 -6.04
N ASP A 103 0.17 9.66 -6.22
CA ASP A 103 1.04 10.35 -7.18
C ASP A 103 2.47 10.54 -6.66
N SER A 104 2.69 10.31 -5.35
CA SER A 104 3.97 10.52 -4.66
C SER A 104 4.43 9.24 -3.96
N PRO A 105 4.74 8.16 -4.72
CA PRO A 105 5.12 6.87 -4.15
C PRO A 105 6.38 6.92 -3.29
N GLU A 106 7.29 7.85 -3.59
CA GLU A 106 8.57 8.06 -2.89
C GLU A 106 8.41 8.59 -1.46
N ILE A 107 7.22 9.11 -1.11
CA ILE A 107 6.94 9.64 0.24
C ILE A 107 6.54 8.51 1.20
N LEU A 108 6.01 7.42 0.66
CA LEU A 108 5.48 6.35 1.50
C LEU A 108 6.60 5.51 2.12
N PRO A 109 6.50 5.22 3.43
CA PRO A 109 7.54 4.49 4.14
C PRO A 109 7.61 3.03 3.69
N ALA A 110 8.79 2.61 3.21
CA ALA A 110 9.05 1.23 2.86
C ALA A 110 8.86 0.30 4.07
N GLY A 111 8.26 -0.86 3.85
CA GLY A 111 8.00 -1.83 4.92
C GLY A 111 6.78 -1.53 5.80
N ARG A 112 6.09 -0.40 5.60
CA ARG A 112 4.81 -0.08 6.25
C ARG A 112 3.62 -0.26 5.32
N VAL A 113 3.88 -0.23 4.02
CA VAL A 113 2.91 -0.46 2.96
C VAL A 113 3.38 -1.67 2.15
N ASP A 114 2.52 -2.69 2.02
CA ASP A 114 2.88 -3.93 1.31
C ASP A 114 3.00 -3.70 -0.20
N ARG A 115 2.18 -2.81 -0.75
CA ARG A 115 2.22 -2.46 -2.16
C ARG A 115 1.98 -0.96 -2.37
N ILE A 116 3.02 -0.26 -2.74
CA ILE A 116 2.94 1.15 -3.17
C ILE A 116 2.62 1.15 -4.67
N LEU A 117 1.56 1.84 -5.05
CA LEU A 117 1.01 1.90 -6.39
C LEU A 117 1.10 3.33 -6.90
N PRO A 118 2.04 3.66 -7.79
CA PRO A 118 2.01 4.95 -8.49
C PRO A 118 0.75 5.04 -9.37
N VAL A 119 0.19 6.24 -9.50
CA VAL A 119 -0.94 6.45 -10.40
C VAL A 119 -0.53 6.16 -11.83
N GLY A 120 -1.24 5.25 -12.47
CA GLY A 120 -1.00 4.81 -13.84
C GLY A 120 -1.91 3.66 -14.23
N LEU A 121 -1.97 3.37 -15.52
CA LEU A 121 -2.87 2.34 -16.05
C LEU A 121 -2.67 0.97 -15.40
N GLU A 122 -1.42 0.56 -15.21
CA GLU A 122 -1.09 -0.73 -14.59
C GLU A 122 -1.65 -0.85 -13.17
N SER A 123 -1.43 0.18 -12.34
CA SER A 123 -1.93 0.23 -10.97
C SER A 123 -3.45 0.23 -10.91
N ILE A 124 -4.08 1.00 -11.80
CA ILE A 124 -5.54 1.11 -11.88
C ILE A 124 -6.16 -0.24 -12.26
N GLU A 125 -5.65 -0.89 -13.30
CA GLU A 125 -6.17 -2.18 -13.75
C GLU A 125 -5.89 -3.29 -12.71
N TRP A 126 -4.74 -3.26 -12.03
CA TRP A 126 -4.47 -4.17 -10.92
C TRP A 126 -5.48 -4.00 -9.77
N ILE A 127 -5.81 -2.76 -9.41
CA ILE A 127 -6.80 -2.45 -8.35
C ILE A 127 -8.18 -2.94 -8.79
N LYS A 128 -8.60 -2.67 -10.03
CA LYS A 128 -9.91 -3.08 -10.56
C LYS A 128 -10.09 -4.60 -10.65
N ALA A 129 -9.01 -5.32 -10.97
CA ALA A 129 -9.01 -6.79 -10.98
C ALA A 129 -9.04 -7.40 -9.57
N GLY A 130 -8.70 -6.61 -8.55
CA GLY A 130 -8.64 -7.05 -7.17
C GLY A 130 -9.98 -6.93 -6.43
N ARG A 131 -10.02 -7.55 -5.25
CA ARG A 131 -11.06 -7.36 -4.25
C ARG A 131 -10.41 -7.00 -2.93
N PHE A 132 -11.00 -6.05 -2.20
CA PHE A 132 -10.50 -5.58 -0.92
C PHE A 132 -11.56 -5.78 0.17
N ASP A 133 -11.11 -5.99 1.41
CA ASP A 133 -12.00 -6.04 2.55
C ASP A 133 -12.37 -4.63 2.98
N TRP A 134 -11.40 -3.70 2.89
CA TRP A 134 -11.64 -2.30 3.18
C TRP A 134 -10.95 -1.38 2.15
N LEU A 135 -11.73 -0.45 1.58
CA LEU A 135 -11.25 0.61 0.71
C LEU A 135 -11.43 1.95 1.43
N ILE A 136 -10.33 2.69 1.58
CA ILE A 136 -10.27 4.00 2.20
C ILE A 136 -9.88 5.00 1.11
N ASN A 137 -10.84 5.81 0.63
CA ASN A 137 -10.54 6.89 -0.30
C ASN A 137 -10.60 8.24 0.42
N LEU A 138 -9.46 8.90 0.53
CA LEU A 138 -9.31 10.19 1.22
C LEU A 138 -9.15 11.35 0.23
N ASP A 139 -9.36 11.08 -1.05
CA ASP A 139 -9.28 12.08 -2.11
C ASP A 139 -10.64 12.34 -2.78
N LYS A 140 -10.83 13.58 -3.22
CA LYS A 140 -12.06 14.02 -3.91
C LYS A 140 -11.86 14.15 -5.42
N ASP A 141 -10.65 13.85 -5.90
CA ASP A 141 -10.30 13.86 -7.31
C ASP A 141 -11.21 12.90 -8.11
N PRO A 142 -11.65 13.27 -9.33
CA PRO A 142 -12.54 12.44 -10.15
C PRO A 142 -12.02 11.02 -10.38
N LEU A 143 -10.70 10.84 -10.56
CA LEU A 143 -10.10 9.52 -10.70
C LEU A 143 -10.26 8.70 -9.41
N ALA A 144 -9.93 9.31 -8.27
CA ALA A 144 -9.98 8.66 -6.96
C ALA A 144 -11.40 8.20 -6.59
N ILE A 145 -12.40 9.10 -6.73
CA ILE A 145 -13.79 8.76 -6.39
C ILE A 145 -14.40 7.74 -7.35
N SER A 146 -14.06 7.81 -8.64
CA SER A 146 -14.55 6.86 -9.65
C SER A 146 -13.97 5.47 -9.41
N LEU A 147 -12.66 5.39 -9.13
CA LEU A 147 -11.99 4.14 -8.80
C LEU A 147 -12.56 3.55 -7.51
N ALA A 148 -12.68 4.36 -6.45
CA ALA A 148 -13.27 3.94 -5.19
C ALA A 148 -14.70 3.43 -5.34
N ASN A 149 -15.47 4.00 -6.26
CA ASN A 149 -16.84 3.56 -6.54
C ASN A 149 -16.87 2.21 -7.26
N SER A 150 -15.99 2.00 -8.25
CA SER A 150 -15.99 0.82 -9.12
C SER A 150 -15.33 -0.42 -8.50
N VAL A 151 -14.37 -0.24 -7.58
CA VAL A 151 -13.62 -1.36 -7.00
C VAL A 151 -14.45 -2.13 -5.98
N PRO A 152 -14.53 -3.48 -6.08
CA PRO A 152 -15.21 -4.30 -5.10
C PRO A 152 -14.51 -4.25 -3.74
N ALA A 153 -15.25 -3.84 -2.71
CA ALA A 153 -14.76 -3.87 -1.33
C ALA A 153 -15.89 -4.22 -0.36
N GLY A 154 -15.54 -4.92 0.71
CA GLY A 154 -16.49 -5.26 1.78
C GLY A 154 -16.96 -4.03 2.56
N ARG A 155 -16.04 -3.08 2.78
CA ARG A 155 -16.29 -1.78 3.42
C ARG A 155 -15.62 -0.69 2.60
N LYS A 156 -16.29 0.47 2.49
CA LYS A 156 -15.72 1.69 1.92
C LYS A 156 -15.80 2.81 2.94
N SER A 157 -14.84 3.72 2.92
CA SER A 157 -14.80 4.91 3.77
C SER A 157 -14.20 6.09 3.02
N GLY A 158 -14.75 7.28 3.21
CA GLY A 158 -14.23 8.52 2.65
C GLY A 158 -15.10 9.08 1.54
N PHE A 159 -14.60 9.10 0.30
CA PHE A 159 -15.30 9.76 -0.82
C PHE A 159 -15.51 8.80 -1.97
N LEU A 160 -16.71 8.82 -2.54
CA LEU A 160 -17.12 8.02 -3.69
C LEU A 160 -17.71 8.92 -4.78
N ALA A 161 -17.91 8.38 -5.97
CA ALA A 161 -18.72 9.03 -6.99
C ALA A 161 -20.21 8.73 -6.77
N ASP A 162 -21.07 9.73 -7.01
CA ASP A 162 -22.51 9.52 -7.19
C ASP A 162 -22.82 9.00 -8.61
N GLU A 163 -24.10 8.83 -8.93
CA GLU A 163 -24.55 8.37 -10.25
C GLU A 163 -24.23 9.35 -11.40
N ARG A 164 -23.92 10.61 -11.08
CA ARG A 164 -23.50 11.65 -12.03
C ARG A 164 -21.98 11.79 -12.11
N GLY A 165 -21.22 10.97 -11.38
CA GLY A 165 -19.77 11.05 -11.28
C GLY A 165 -19.27 12.16 -10.35
N LEU A 166 -20.13 12.76 -9.51
CA LEU A 166 -19.76 13.80 -8.58
C LEU A 166 -19.38 13.23 -7.22
N CYS A 167 -18.46 13.93 -6.53
CA CYS A 167 -17.98 13.50 -5.23
C CYS A 167 -19.10 13.53 -4.18
N ARG A 168 -19.30 12.41 -3.50
CA ARG A 168 -20.15 12.28 -2.31
C ARG A 168 -19.38 11.66 -1.15
N PRO A 169 -19.72 12.01 0.12
CA PRO A 169 -19.14 11.33 1.28
C PRO A 169 -19.73 9.93 1.46
N ASP A 170 -18.90 9.01 1.98
CA ASP A 170 -19.25 7.67 2.42
C ASP A 170 -18.54 7.35 3.74
N GLY A 171 -19.19 6.65 4.66
CA GLY A 171 -18.60 6.35 5.97
C GLY A 171 -18.99 7.31 7.11
N GLY A 172 -20.14 7.98 7.00
CA GLY A 172 -20.79 8.66 8.11
C GLY A 172 -20.48 10.16 8.26
N GLN A 173 -20.76 10.71 9.44
CA GLN A 173 -20.73 12.16 9.72
C GLN A 173 -19.34 12.78 9.49
N ALA A 174 -18.26 12.05 9.80
CA ALA A 174 -16.90 12.58 9.63
C ALA A 174 -16.55 12.85 8.17
N ALA A 175 -16.89 11.92 7.26
CA ALA A 175 -16.69 12.10 5.82
C ALA A 175 -17.55 13.25 5.29
N GLN A 176 -18.81 13.36 5.76
CA GLN A 176 -19.69 14.47 5.40
C GLN A 176 -19.12 15.82 5.85
N GLN A 177 -18.66 15.93 7.09
CA GLN A 177 -18.05 17.16 7.59
C GLN A 177 -16.83 17.57 6.75
N LYS A 178 -15.94 16.63 6.48
CA LYS A 178 -14.75 16.87 5.63
C LYS A 178 -15.13 17.24 4.19
N TRP A 179 -16.23 16.72 3.68
CA TRP A 179 -16.74 17.09 2.37
C TRP A 179 -17.23 18.53 2.34
N LEU A 180 -18.02 18.95 3.36
CA LEU A 180 -18.54 20.31 3.47
C LEU A 180 -17.45 21.36 3.60
N THR A 181 -16.35 21.08 4.34
CA THR A 181 -15.20 21.99 4.43
C THR A 181 -14.49 22.18 3.08
N GLY A 182 -14.71 21.31 2.12
CA GLY A 182 -14.19 21.46 0.77
C GLY A 182 -15.15 22.13 -0.21
N LEU A 183 -16.42 22.29 0.17
CA LEU A 183 -17.44 22.94 -0.67
C LEU A 183 -17.64 24.41 -0.29
N TRP A 184 -17.51 24.74 0.99
CA TRP A 184 -17.86 26.06 1.52
C TRP A 184 -16.73 26.65 2.35
N ASP A 185 -16.26 27.81 1.93
CA ASP A 185 -15.14 28.51 2.55
C ASP A 185 -15.44 28.96 3.98
N ASP A 186 -16.67 29.34 4.28
CA ASP A 186 -17.11 29.75 5.63
C ASP A 186 -17.10 28.56 6.59
N VAL A 187 -17.55 27.41 6.15
CA VAL A 187 -17.47 26.14 6.91
C VAL A 187 -16.01 25.76 7.14
N ASN A 188 -15.16 25.89 6.12
CA ASN A 188 -13.73 25.60 6.23
C ASN A 188 -13.04 26.55 7.24
N ARG A 189 -13.32 27.86 7.18
CA ARG A 189 -12.75 28.84 8.12
C ARG A 189 -13.19 28.63 9.56
N SER A 190 -14.38 28.10 9.78
CA SER A 190 -14.90 27.77 11.11
C SER A 190 -14.41 26.44 11.65
N ASN A 191 -13.87 25.58 10.78
CA ASN A 191 -13.36 24.27 11.17
C ASN A 191 -12.13 24.40 12.07
N ARG A 192 -12.19 23.80 13.25
CA ARG A 192 -11.09 23.75 14.23
C ARG A 192 -10.45 22.38 14.37
N MET A 193 -10.97 21.39 13.63
CA MET A 193 -10.46 20.03 13.68
C MET A 193 -9.14 19.91 12.91
N HIS A 194 -8.18 19.23 13.51
CA HIS A 194 -6.91 18.97 12.85
C HIS A 194 -7.11 18.00 11.67
N TYR A 195 -6.40 18.22 10.54
CA TYR A 195 -6.54 17.39 9.33
C TYR A 195 -6.38 15.90 9.62
N VAL A 196 -5.37 15.50 10.40
CA VAL A 196 -5.12 14.10 10.76
C VAL A 196 -6.30 13.51 11.54
N GLU A 197 -6.86 14.29 12.48
CA GLU A 197 -8.03 13.86 13.24
C GLU A 197 -9.25 13.63 12.33
N GLU A 198 -9.47 14.51 11.32
CA GLU A 198 -10.53 14.29 10.33
C GLU A 198 -10.36 12.96 9.59
N ILE A 199 -9.13 12.66 9.14
CA ILE A 199 -8.79 11.41 8.43
C ILE A 199 -9.04 10.19 9.33
N PHE A 200 -8.62 10.24 10.59
CA PHE A 200 -8.84 9.16 11.55
C PHE A 200 -10.32 8.91 11.79
N ARG A 201 -11.10 9.95 11.98
CA ARG A 201 -12.57 9.85 12.17
C ARG A 201 -13.29 9.28 10.94
N ILE A 202 -12.85 9.62 9.72
CA ILE A 202 -13.36 9.02 8.48
C ILE A 202 -13.14 7.51 8.47
N CYS A 203 -12.00 7.06 8.99
CA CYS A 203 -11.67 5.65 9.10
C CYS A 203 -12.32 4.96 10.32
N GLY A 204 -12.98 5.73 11.20
CA GLY A 204 -13.59 5.22 12.43
C GLY A 204 -12.60 5.04 13.58
N PHE A 205 -11.46 5.74 13.53
CA PHE A 205 -10.44 5.73 14.58
C PHE A 205 -10.47 7.03 15.39
N GLN A 206 -9.98 6.95 16.62
CA GLN A 206 -9.65 8.11 17.43
C GLN A 206 -8.19 8.50 17.16
N PHE A 207 -7.92 9.79 16.99
CA PHE A 207 -6.57 10.33 16.89
C PHE A 207 -6.04 10.62 18.30
N ASN A 208 -4.88 10.09 18.62
CA ASN A 208 -4.23 10.23 19.94
C ASN A 208 -2.86 10.92 19.82
N GLY A 209 -2.63 11.66 18.74
CA GLY A 209 -1.35 12.34 18.51
C GLY A 209 -0.32 11.50 17.77
N GLU A 210 -0.76 10.51 16.98
CA GLU A 210 0.13 9.69 16.17
C GLU A 210 1.00 10.55 15.24
N GLU A 211 2.30 10.36 15.34
CA GLU A 211 3.29 11.09 14.54
C GLU A 211 3.32 10.62 13.09
N TYR A 212 3.72 11.51 12.19
CA TYR A 212 3.99 11.19 10.80
C TYR A 212 5.04 10.08 10.69
N ILE A 213 4.93 9.28 9.64
CA ILE A 213 5.95 8.29 9.28
C ILE A 213 6.62 8.81 8.02
N LEU A 214 7.85 9.26 8.17
CA LEU A 214 8.73 9.66 7.07
C LEU A 214 9.88 8.65 7.03
N GLU A 215 10.35 8.30 5.84
CA GLU A 215 11.62 7.60 5.75
C GLU A 215 12.75 8.59 6.02
N ASP A 216 13.64 8.23 6.95
CA ASP A 216 14.98 8.84 7.01
C ASP A 216 15.70 8.46 5.70
N ARG A 217 15.65 9.34 4.71
CA ARG A 217 16.61 9.24 3.62
C ARG A 217 17.96 9.46 4.27
N ALA A 218 18.79 8.41 4.28
CA ALA A 218 20.19 8.54 4.65
C ALA A 218 20.72 9.80 3.94
N GLU A 219 21.29 10.72 4.71
CA GLU A 219 21.86 11.97 4.22
C GLU A 219 22.84 11.65 3.09
N GLY A 220 22.36 11.67 1.85
CA GLY A 220 23.24 11.81 0.70
C GLY A 220 23.67 13.28 0.66
N PRO A 221 24.92 13.57 0.27
CA PRO A 221 25.35 14.95 0.11
C PRO A 221 24.37 15.63 -0.86
N PHE A 222 23.82 16.76 -0.42
CA PHE A 222 23.03 17.62 -1.30
C PHE A 222 23.88 17.94 -2.55
N PRO A 223 23.29 17.88 -3.75
CA PRO A 223 24.00 18.26 -4.97
C PRO A 223 24.37 19.73 -4.98
#